data_57b0ef2266c33737840f5e7609595074
#
_entry.id   57b0ef2266c33737840f5e7609595074
#
_cell.length_a   1.000
_cell.length_b   1.000
_cell.length_c   1.000
_cell.angle_alpha   90.00
_cell.angle_beta   90.00
_cell.angle_gamma   90.00
#
_symmetry.space_group_name_H-M   'P 1'
#
loop_
_entity.id
_entity.type
_entity.pdbx_description
1 polymer ?
#
loop_
_entity_poly.entity_id
_entity_poly.type
_entity_poly.pdbx_seq_one_letter_code
_entity_poly.pdbx_strand_id
1 'polypeptide(L)'
;MGFIQNRSYFFVKYSLLSSFLSYFCQQKRKNGGIMSHLPTLISDLALILVCAGLMTLLFKKLKQPLVLGYVVAGFLASPHMPYTPSVMDTANIQTWADLGVVFLLFALGLDFSLKKIAKVGGAAIIAACTIIFCMILLGMAVGSGFGWKRMDCLFLGGMIAMSSTTIIYKAFDDLGLRKKQFAGLVLSVLILEDILAIVLMVVLSTMAASHNFEGTEMMESILKLMFFLVLWFVVGIYLIPGLLKRCRRLMSDETLLIVALGLCFAMVVIASKTGFSPAFGAFIMGSILAETAEAESIERLVAPVKDLFGAVFFVSVGMMVDPAMIVEYAVPILVITLAVIGGQAVFGTLGVLLSGQSLKTAMQCGFSLTQIGEFAFIIASLGVSLGVTSNFLYPIVVAVSVITTFFTPYMIRVAGPASTFVDSHLPAKWRAWLERYATAGSPTMNHESLWKKLIVALVRITVVYSVVSIAVVALAFRLLVPLLREALPGIWGQLASAVIIILCLAPFLRAIMIKKNHSVEFTTLWKESRTNRAPLVATVVLRILVAAGFVIFVIGGLFKMSVGLVLGVAVLLLVLMIMSRQLKRQSILIERTFFQNLRYRDMRAEYLGEKKPE
;
A
#
# COMPACT_ATOMS: atom_id res chain seq x y z
N MET A 1 -18.54 -53.09 15.22
CA MET A 1 -19.74 -52.26 15.42
C MET A 1 -19.50 -50.72 15.25
N GLY A 2 -18.29 -50.25 15.06
CA GLY A 2 -17.97 -48.81 14.90
C GLY A 2 -18.08 -48.24 13.48
N PHE A 3 -18.26 -49.06 12.46
CA PHE A 3 -18.23 -48.58 11.05
C PHE A 3 -19.61 -48.21 10.48
N ILE A 4 -20.69 -48.64 11.10
CA ILE A 4 -22.07 -48.41 10.63
C ILE A 4 -22.65 -47.09 11.21
N GLN A 5 -22.19 -46.64 12.38
CA GLN A 5 -22.66 -45.41 12.98
C GLN A 5 -22.14 -44.12 12.28
N ASN A 6 -21.01 -44.19 11.56
CA ASN A 6 -20.46 -43.05 10.85
C ASN A 6 -21.13 -42.77 9.50
N ARG A 7 -21.80 -43.76 8.89
CA ARG A 7 -22.55 -43.56 7.63
C ARG A 7 -23.89 -42.85 7.82
N SER A 8 -24.59 -43.11 8.92
CA SER A 8 -25.88 -42.47 9.24
C SER A 8 -25.72 -40.97 9.54
N TYR A 9 -24.65 -40.57 10.23
CA TYR A 9 -24.35 -39.16 10.45
C TYR A 9 -24.00 -38.39 9.17
N PHE A 10 -23.39 -39.06 8.21
CA PHE A 10 -23.02 -38.46 6.93
C PHE A 10 -24.27 -38.24 6.06
N PHE A 11 -25.20 -39.19 6.02
CA PHE A 11 -26.44 -39.11 5.25
C PHE A 11 -27.42 -38.06 5.81
N VAL A 12 -27.58 -37.96 7.13
CA VAL A 12 -28.43 -36.95 7.77
C VAL A 12 -27.89 -35.54 7.55
N LYS A 13 -26.58 -35.38 7.53
CA LYS A 13 -25.93 -34.09 7.28
C LYS A 13 -26.06 -33.62 5.83
N TYR A 14 -26.03 -34.56 4.86
CA TYR A 14 -26.28 -34.27 3.44
C TYR A 14 -27.77 -34.03 3.16
N SER A 15 -28.67 -34.73 3.82
CA SER A 15 -30.11 -34.53 3.72
C SER A 15 -30.55 -33.16 4.25
N LEU A 16 -29.99 -32.69 5.36
CA LEU A 16 -30.26 -31.35 5.89
C LEU A 16 -29.69 -30.25 4.97
N LEU A 17 -28.50 -30.44 4.39
CA LEU A 17 -27.91 -29.49 3.46
C LEU A 17 -28.68 -29.43 2.13
N SER A 18 -29.11 -30.60 1.60
CA SER A 18 -29.91 -30.67 0.36
C SER A 18 -31.32 -30.10 0.60
N SER A 19 -31.92 -30.34 1.78
CA SER A 19 -33.21 -29.75 2.14
C SER A 19 -33.15 -28.26 2.33
N PHE A 20 -32.06 -27.73 2.93
CA PHE A 20 -31.82 -26.29 3.07
C PHE A 20 -31.59 -25.63 1.70
N LEU A 21 -30.78 -26.24 0.84
CA LEU A 21 -30.55 -25.78 -0.53
C LEU A 21 -31.82 -25.89 -1.41
N SER A 22 -32.61 -26.97 -1.27
CA SER A 22 -33.87 -27.11 -2.00
C SER A 22 -34.95 -26.15 -1.55
N TYR A 23 -34.96 -25.75 -0.25
CA TYR A 23 -35.86 -24.73 0.26
C TYR A 23 -35.57 -23.38 -0.38
N PHE A 24 -34.31 -22.96 -0.50
CA PHE A 24 -33.92 -21.75 -1.22
C PHE A 24 -34.20 -21.83 -2.72
N CYS A 25 -34.01 -22.98 -3.37
CA CYS A 25 -34.36 -23.17 -4.78
C CYS A 25 -35.87 -23.15 -5.05
N GLN A 26 -36.70 -23.67 -4.14
CA GLN A 26 -38.17 -23.63 -4.29
C GLN A 26 -38.73 -22.22 -4.11
N GLN A 27 -38.08 -21.37 -3.30
CA GLN A 27 -38.52 -19.99 -3.10
C GLN A 27 -38.36 -19.16 -4.39
N LYS A 28 -37.38 -19.46 -5.25
CA LYS A 28 -37.22 -18.83 -6.58
C LYS A 28 -38.38 -19.16 -7.53
N ARG A 29 -39.06 -20.31 -7.35
CA ARG A 29 -40.18 -20.76 -8.19
C ARG A 29 -41.56 -20.30 -7.71
N LYS A 30 -41.71 -19.84 -6.46
CA LYS A 30 -42.99 -19.45 -5.84
C LYS A 30 -43.20 -17.94 -5.67
N ASN A 31 -42.24 -17.09 -6.01
CA ASN A 31 -42.35 -15.63 -5.80
C ASN A 31 -43.21 -14.90 -6.87
N GLY A 32 -44.37 -15.47 -7.17
CA GLY A 32 -45.49 -14.73 -7.72
C GLY A 32 -46.52 -14.40 -6.63
N GLY A 33 -46.14 -13.79 -5.51
CA GLY A 33 -47.23 -13.32 -4.66
C GLY A 33 -47.04 -13.23 -3.14
N ILE A 34 -45.84 -13.27 -2.58
CA ILE A 34 -45.64 -12.87 -1.17
C ILE A 34 -44.47 -11.89 -1.13
N MET A 35 -44.77 -10.61 -0.87
CA MET A 35 -43.76 -9.59 -0.60
C MET A 35 -42.97 -10.01 0.64
N SER A 36 -41.78 -10.56 0.47
CA SER A 36 -40.79 -10.59 1.54
C SER A 36 -40.24 -9.16 1.69
N HIS A 37 -40.57 -8.48 2.79
CA HIS A 37 -40.07 -7.14 3.11
C HIS A 37 -38.56 -7.09 3.43
N LEU A 38 -37.81 -8.15 3.11
CA LEU A 38 -36.38 -8.17 3.35
C LEU A 38 -35.65 -7.49 2.18
N PRO A 39 -34.88 -6.42 2.41
CA PRO A 39 -34.08 -5.79 1.37
C PRO A 39 -33.15 -6.83 0.70
N THR A 40 -33.03 -6.76 -0.62
CA THR A 40 -32.16 -7.68 -1.41
C THR A 40 -30.73 -7.70 -0.88
N LEU A 41 -30.24 -6.55 -0.40
CA LEU A 41 -28.92 -6.40 0.23
C LEU A 41 -28.69 -7.37 1.41
N ILE A 42 -29.70 -7.58 2.26
CA ILE A 42 -29.59 -8.47 3.43
C ILE A 42 -29.61 -9.93 3.00
N SER A 43 -30.45 -10.30 2.03
CA SER A 43 -30.50 -11.67 1.51
C SER A 43 -29.22 -12.07 0.80
N ASP A 44 -28.64 -11.13 0.04
CA ASP A 44 -27.38 -11.32 -0.66
C ASP A 44 -26.23 -11.51 0.33
N LEU A 45 -26.15 -10.65 1.37
CA LEU A 45 -25.15 -10.78 2.43
C LEU A 45 -25.29 -12.10 3.19
N ALA A 46 -26.51 -12.53 3.48
CA ALA A 46 -26.75 -13.81 4.16
C ALA A 46 -26.23 -14.98 3.31
N LEU A 47 -26.49 -14.99 2.00
CA LEU A 47 -25.98 -16.01 1.09
C LEU A 47 -24.44 -16.00 1.06
N ILE A 48 -23.82 -14.83 0.92
CA ILE A 48 -22.36 -14.67 0.94
C ILE A 48 -21.77 -15.28 2.21
N LEU A 49 -22.30 -14.93 3.38
CA LEU A 49 -21.76 -15.38 4.66
C LEU A 49 -21.98 -16.89 4.89
N VAL A 50 -23.11 -17.44 4.48
CA VAL A 50 -23.37 -18.89 4.57
C VAL A 50 -22.41 -19.67 3.68
N CYS A 51 -22.25 -19.27 2.42
CA CYS A 51 -21.32 -19.90 1.49
C CYS A 51 -19.86 -19.78 2.00
N ALA A 52 -19.45 -18.60 2.45
CA ALA A 52 -18.13 -18.37 3.05
C ALA A 52 -17.89 -19.30 4.25
N GLY A 53 -18.87 -19.40 5.17
CA GLY A 53 -18.77 -20.22 6.36
C GLY A 53 -18.61 -21.71 6.02
N LEU A 54 -19.43 -22.24 5.10
CA LEU A 54 -19.36 -23.63 4.67
C LEU A 54 -18.01 -23.95 4.02
N MET A 55 -17.54 -23.09 3.12
CA MET A 55 -16.26 -23.29 2.44
C MET A 55 -15.07 -23.11 3.37
N THR A 56 -15.15 -22.23 4.36
CA THR A 56 -14.13 -22.11 5.41
C THR A 56 -13.92 -23.43 6.15
N LEU A 57 -15.02 -24.10 6.55
CA LEU A 57 -14.96 -25.39 7.23
C LEU A 57 -14.35 -26.49 6.35
N LEU A 58 -14.74 -26.51 5.06
CA LEU A 58 -14.22 -27.46 4.08
C LEU A 58 -12.72 -27.25 3.83
N PHE A 59 -12.29 -25.99 3.55
CA PHE A 59 -10.90 -25.69 3.23
C PHE A 59 -9.96 -25.82 4.43
N LYS A 60 -10.43 -25.55 5.65
CA LYS A 60 -9.70 -25.90 6.88
C LYS A 60 -9.48 -27.39 7.00
N LYS A 61 -10.50 -28.22 6.69
CA LYS A 61 -10.37 -29.69 6.69
C LYS A 61 -9.40 -30.18 5.63
N LEU A 62 -9.39 -29.54 4.47
CA LEU A 62 -8.47 -29.83 3.35
C LEU A 62 -7.05 -29.25 3.56
N LYS A 63 -6.82 -28.52 4.65
CA LYS A 63 -5.56 -27.80 4.93
C LYS A 63 -5.16 -26.82 3.81
N GLN A 64 -6.13 -26.25 3.10
CA GLN A 64 -5.94 -25.29 2.03
C GLN A 64 -6.11 -23.84 2.53
N PRO A 65 -5.55 -22.81 1.83
CA PRO A 65 -5.75 -21.41 2.17
C PRO A 65 -7.23 -21.02 2.16
N LEU A 66 -7.67 -20.25 3.16
CA LEU A 66 -9.07 -19.84 3.30
C LEU A 66 -9.52 -18.93 2.18
N VAL A 67 -8.64 -18.07 1.68
CA VAL A 67 -8.91 -17.16 0.55
C VAL A 67 -9.38 -17.93 -0.67
N LEU A 68 -8.73 -19.05 -0.98
CA LEU A 68 -9.13 -19.92 -2.08
C LEU A 68 -10.54 -20.47 -1.86
N GLY A 69 -10.88 -20.85 -0.62
CA GLY A 69 -12.23 -21.31 -0.24
C GLY A 69 -13.28 -20.23 -0.46
N TYR A 70 -12.99 -18.98 -0.13
CA TYR A 70 -13.90 -17.86 -0.35
C TYR A 70 -14.14 -17.60 -1.85
N VAL A 71 -13.09 -17.61 -2.67
CA VAL A 71 -13.22 -17.45 -4.14
C VAL A 71 -14.06 -18.56 -4.73
N VAL A 72 -13.82 -19.83 -4.32
CA VAL A 72 -14.62 -20.97 -4.78
C VAL A 72 -16.07 -20.86 -4.29
N ALA A 73 -16.31 -20.42 -3.05
CA ALA A 73 -17.66 -20.14 -2.54
C ALA A 73 -18.40 -19.14 -3.42
N GLY A 74 -17.74 -18.05 -3.79
CA GLY A 74 -18.27 -17.02 -4.67
C GLY A 74 -18.57 -17.54 -6.08
N PHE A 75 -17.64 -18.29 -6.65
CA PHE A 75 -17.83 -18.91 -7.95
C PHE A 75 -19.07 -19.83 -7.98
N LEU A 76 -19.27 -20.63 -6.93
CA LEU A 76 -20.44 -21.49 -6.81
C LEU A 76 -21.75 -20.71 -6.57
N ALA A 77 -21.70 -19.55 -5.90
CA ALA A 77 -22.84 -18.68 -5.65
C ALA A 77 -23.01 -17.59 -6.73
N SER A 78 -22.26 -17.68 -7.82
CA SER A 78 -22.28 -16.72 -8.93
C SER A 78 -23.65 -16.69 -9.63
N PRO A 79 -24.13 -15.51 -10.05
CA PRO A 79 -25.33 -15.38 -10.91
C PRO A 79 -25.24 -16.18 -12.21
N HIS A 80 -24.02 -16.50 -12.65
CA HIS A 80 -23.76 -17.28 -13.89
C HIS A 80 -23.91 -18.80 -13.71
N MET A 81 -24.09 -19.29 -12.46
CA MET A 81 -24.30 -20.72 -12.17
C MET A 81 -25.78 -21.05 -12.14
N PRO A 82 -26.29 -21.93 -13.08
CA PRO A 82 -27.70 -22.17 -13.23
C PRO A 82 -28.33 -23.04 -12.11
N TYR A 83 -27.51 -23.76 -11.33
CA TYR A 83 -27.98 -24.78 -10.37
C TYR A 83 -27.83 -24.38 -8.89
N THR A 84 -27.25 -23.24 -8.59
CA THR A 84 -27.00 -22.81 -7.24
C THR A 84 -27.80 -21.55 -6.88
N PRO A 85 -28.13 -21.33 -5.59
CA PRO A 85 -28.66 -20.04 -5.15
C PRO A 85 -27.69 -18.92 -5.52
N SER A 86 -28.17 -17.89 -6.20
CA SER A 86 -27.33 -16.78 -6.65
C SER A 86 -27.81 -15.46 -6.08
N VAL A 87 -26.92 -14.51 -5.99
CA VAL A 87 -27.21 -13.12 -5.60
C VAL A 87 -28.15 -12.49 -6.63
N MET A 88 -29.11 -11.69 -6.15
CA MET A 88 -30.14 -11.09 -7.01
C MET A 88 -29.67 -9.82 -7.71
N ASP A 89 -28.74 -9.06 -7.09
CA ASP A 89 -28.30 -7.76 -7.58
C ASP A 89 -26.78 -7.68 -7.68
N THR A 90 -26.28 -7.58 -8.90
CA THR A 90 -24.83 -7.50 -9.18
C THR A 90 -24.21 -6.17 -8.69
N ALA A 91 -25.00 -5.08 -8.58
CA ALA A 91 -24.52 -3.80 -8.04
C ALA A 91 -24.21 -3.93 -6.54
N ASN A 92 -24.98 -4.74 -5.81
CA ASN A 92 -24.70 -5.05 -4.40
C ASN A 92 -23.39 -5.82 -4.25
N ILE A 93 -23.05 -6.73 -5.17
CA ILE A 93 -21.79 -7.48 -5.13
C ILE A 93 -20.61 -6.51 -5.19
N GLN A 94 -20.65 -5.55 -6.13
CA GLN A 94 -19.57 -4.56 -6.26
C GLN A 94 -19.46 -3.69 -5.00
N THR A 95 -20.58 -3.24 -4.44
CA THR A 95 -20.58 -2.44 -3.20
C THR A 95 -19.95 -3.20 -2.03
N TRP A 96 -20.28 -4.49 -1.88
CA TRP A 96 -19.68 -5.35 -0.86
C TRP A 96 -18.19 -5.59 -1.09
N ALA A 97 -17.80 -5.77 -2.35
CA ALA A 97 -16.39 -5.90 -2.72
C ALA A 97 -15.60 -4.63 -2.36
N ASP A 98 -16.12 -3.46 -2.70
CA ASP A 98 -15.47 -2.17 -2.42
C ASP A 98 -15.32 -1.92 -0.92
N LEU A 99 -16.35 -2.23 -0.10
CA LEU A 99 -16.25 -2.17 1.36
C LEU A 99 -15.18 -3.14 1.89
N GLY A 100 -15.14 -4.36 1.35
CA GLY A 100 -14.13 -5.35 1.71
C GLY A 100 -12.71 -4.85 1.43
N VAL A 101 -12.48 -4.25 0.27
CA VAL A 101 -11.18 -3.63 -0.08
C VAL A 101 -10.80 -2.52 0.90
N VAL A 102 -11.75 -1.64 1.28
CA VAL A 102 -11.51 -0.56 2.25
C VAL A 102 -11.04 -1.13 3.58
N PHE A 103 -11.70 -2.15 4.12
CA PHE A 103 -11.31 -2.76 5.40
C PHE A 103 -9.99 -3.52 5.32
N LEU A 104 -9.74 -4.24 4.20
CA LEU A 104 -8.47 -4.94 3.99
C LEU A 104 -7.30 -3.96 3.94
N LEU A 105 -7.42 -2.87 3.16
CA LEU A 105 -6.35 -1.88 3.04
C LEU A 105 -6.20 -1.01 4.28
N PHE A 106 -7.27 -0.74 5.01
CA PHE A 106 -7.18 -0.10 6.31
C PHE A 106 -6.39 -0.94 7.31
N ALA A 107 -6.69 -2.24 7.42
CA ALA A 107 -5.96 -3.15 8.29
C ALA A 107 -4.50 -3.31 7.85
N LEU A 108 -4.24 -3.43 6.55
CA LEU A 108 -2.88 -3.44 6.02
C LEU A 108 -2.12 -2.15 6.37
N GLY A 109 -2.81 -0.99 6.31
CA GLY A 109 -2.25 0.28 6.76
C GLY A 109 -1.88 0.25 8.24
N LEU A 110 -2.69 -0.38 9.12
CA LEU A 110 -2.38 -0.56 10.55
C LEU A 110 -1.15 -1.45 10.77
N ASP A 111 -0.96 -2.47 9.94
CA ASP A 111 0.24 -3.32 9.96
C ASP A 111 1.48 -2.60 9.43
N PHE A 112 1.28 -1.52 8.67
CA PHE A 112 2.32 -0.75 8.02
C PHE A 112 2.99 0.19 9.01
N SER A 113 4.24 -0.08 9.37
CA SER A 113 5.07 0.82 10.16
C SER A 113 6.30 1.26 9.36
N LEU A 114 6.54 2.57 9.30
CA LEU A 114 7.75 3.14 8.70
C LEU A 114 9.03 2.54 9.29
N LYS A 115 8.98 2.05 10.53
CA LYS A 115 10.09 1.39 11.21
C LYS A 115 10.33 -0.03 10.72
N LYS A 116 9.26 -0.77 10.37
CA LYS A 116 9.38 -2.10 9.76
C LYS A 116 10.12 -1.99 8.42
N ILE A 117 9.81 -0.98 7.60
CA ILE A 117 10.51 -0.70 6.33
C ILE A 117 11.99 -0.39 6.55
N ALA A 118 12.31 0.42 7.55
CA ALA A 118 13.70 0.78 7.86
C ALA A 118 14.55 -0.43 8.31
N LYS A 119 13.92 -1.49 8.82
CA LYS A 119 14.55 -2.76 9.21
C LYS A 119 14.71 -3.73 8.03
N VAL A 120 13.95 -3.55 6.94
CA VAL A 120 14.07 -4.37 5.74
C VAL A 120 15.43 -4.11 5.10
N GLY A 121 16.21 -5.16 4.93
CA GLY A 121 17.56 -5.05 4.38
C GLY A 121 17.58 -4.62 2.92
N GLY A 122 18.67 -3.98 2.49
CA GLY A 122 18.86 -3.54 1.10
C GLY A 122 18.68 -4.67 0.05
N ALA A 123 18.97 -5.91 0.44
CA ALA A 123 18.76 -7.08 -0.40
C ALA A 123 17.29 -7.27 -0.81
N ALA A 124 16.35 -7.13 0.12
CA ALA A 124 14.93 -7.28 -0.19
C ALA A 124 14.42 -6.11 -1.06
N ILE A 125 14.95 -4.89 -0.88
CA ILE A 125 14.57 -3.72 -1.71
C ILE A 125 14.97 -3.95 -3.17
N ILE A 126 16.22 -4.36 -3.42
CA ILE A 126 16.71 -4.64 -4.78
C ILE A 126 15.89 -5.78 -5.40
N ALA A 127 15.63 -6.84 -4.64
CA ALA A 127 14.87 -7.99 -5.13
C ALA A 127 13.44 -7.57 -5.50
N ALA A 128 12.67 -6.94 -4.59
CA ALA A 128 11.29 -6.53 -4.83
C ALA A 128 11.16 -5.56 -6.00
N CYS A 129 12.01 -4.52 -6.08
CA CYS A 129 11.98 -3.58 -7.20
C CYS A 129 12.29 -4.27 -8.55
N THR A 130 13.25 -5.19 -8.58
CA THR A 130 13.58 -5.94 -9.80
C THR A 130 12.43 -6.84 -10.22
N ILE A 131 11.83 -7.59 -9.28
CA ILE A 131 10.71 -8.50 -9.54
C ILE A 131 9.54 -7.71 -10.12
N ILE A 132 9.09 -6.67 -9.43
CA ILE A 132 7.92 -5.88 -9.84
C ILE A 132 8.15 -5.28 -11.23
N PHE A 133 9.31 -4.66 -11.46
CA PHE A 133 9.64 -4.05 -12.75
C PHE A 133 9.63 -5.09 -13.89
N CYS A 134 10.31 -6.22 -13.71
CA CYS A 134 10.38 -7.26 -14.74
C CYS A 134 9.04 -7.94 -14.97
N MET A 135 8.25 -8.19 -13.91
CA MET A 135 6.93 -8.79 -14.03
C MET A 135 5.92 -7.87 -14.71
N ILE A 136 5.98 -6.55 -14.45
CA ILE A 136 5.16 -5.58 -15.18
C ILE A 136 5.49 -5.62 -16.68
N LEU A 137 6.77 -5.62 -17.04
CA LEU A 137 7.19 -5.73 -18.44
C LEU A 137 6.74 -7.05 -19.07
N LEU A 138 6.85 -8.17 -18.34
CA LEU A 138 6.39 -9.48 -18.82
C LEU A 138 4.88 -9.48 -19.06
N GLY A 139 4.08 -8.96 -18.12
CA GLY A 139 2.63 -8.88 -18.28
C GLY A 139 2.22 -7.97 -19.44
N MET A 140 2.91 -6.84 -19.62
CA MET A 140 2.69 -5.98 -20.79
C MET A 140 3.05 -6.71 -22.09
N ALA A 141 4.13 -7.47 -22.14
CA ALA A 141 4.53 -8.24 -23.31
C ALA A 141 3.51 -9.35 -23.65
N VAL A 142 3.06 -10.10 -22.62
CA VAL A 142 2.06 -11.16 -22.80
C VAL A 142 0.72 -10.59 -23.26
N GLY A 143 0.21 -9.54 -22.62
CA GLY A 143 -1.03 -8.89 -23.02
C GLY A 143 -0.96 -8.29 -24.44
N SER A 144 0.17 -7.67 -24.79
CA SER A 144 0.41 -7.15 -26.15
C SER A 144 0.45 -8.28 -27.18
N GLY A 145 1.00 -9.44 -26.81
CA GLY A 145 1.02 -10.63 -27.66
C GLY A 145 -0.40 -11.17 -28.00
N PHE A 146 -1.37 -10.94 -27.12
CA PHE A 146 -2.79 -11.23 -27.39
C PHE A 146 -3.54 -10.07 -28.08
N GLY A 147 -2.87 -8.95 -28.34
CA GLY A 147 -3.49 -7.77 -28.95
C GLY A 147 -4.41 -6.99 -27.99
N TRP A 148 -4.22 -7.11 -26.68
CA TRP A 148 -5.06 -6.44 -25.69
C TRP A 148 -4.78 -4.94 -25.63
N LYS A 149 -5.75 -4.18 -25.11
CA LYS A 149 -5.60 -2.73 -24.95
C LYS A 149 -4.43 -2.42 -24.00
N ARG A 150 -3.80 -1.28 -24.19
CA ARG A 150 -2.63 -0.85 -23.42
C ARG A 150 -2.90 -0.82 -21.90
N MET A 151 -4.11 -0.42 -21.49
CA MET A 151 -4.51 -0.45 -20.08
C MET A 151 -4.65 -1.87 -19.55
N ASP A 152 -5.25 -2.78 -20.31
CA ASP A 152 -5.35 -4.19 -19.92
C ASP A 152 -3.95 -4.81 -19.73
N CYS A 153 -3.02 -4.52 -20.64
CA CYS A 153 -1.63 -4.99 -20.53
C CYS A 153 -0.92 -4.46 -19.28
N LEU A 154 -1.11 -3.16 -18.98
CA LEU A 154 -0.48 -2.52 -17.82
C LEU A 154 -1.06 -3.06 -16.51
N PHE A 155 -2.38 -3.16 -16.42
CA PHE A 155 -3.06 -3.74 -15.26
C PHE A 155 -2.69 -5.21 -15.08
N LEU A 156 -2.63 -6.01 -16.17
CA LEU A 156 -2.15 -7.38 -16.11
C LEU A 156 -0.74 -7.45 -15.52
N GLY A 157 0.18 -6.60 -16.00
CA GLY A 157 1.55 -6.53 -15.48
C GLY A 157 1.58 -6.24 -13.98
N GLY A 158 0.78 -5.28 -13.51
CA GLY A 158 0.64 -4.96 -12.10
C GLY A 158 0.09 -6.12 -11.27
N MET A 159 -0.91 -6.82 -11.78
CA MET A 159 -1.55 -7.95 -11.09
C MET A 159 -0.62 -9.16 -10.95
N ILE A 160 0.11 -9.52 -12.00
CA ILE A 160 1.02 -10.69 -11.95
C ILE A 160 2.33 -10.42 -11.21
N ALA A 161 2.63 -9.16 -10.89
CA ALA A 161 3.80 -8.78 -10.13
C ALA A 161 3.66 -8.98 -8.62
N MET A 162 2.44 -9.24 -8.11
CA MET A 162 2.13 -9.30 -6.69
C MET A 162 1.98 -10.72 -6.21
N SER A 163 2.83 -11.12 -5.24
CA SER A 163 2.78 -12.44 -4.60
C SER A 163 1.95 -12.39 -3.30
N SER A 164 1.43 -13.53 -2.83
CA SER A 164 0.65 -13.59 -1.59
C SER A 164 1.50 -13.93 -0.38
N THR A 165 1.55 -13.02 0.57
CA THR A 165 2.22 -13.22 1.87
C THR A 165 1.58 -14.37 2.65
N THR A 166 0.25 -14.43 2.68
CA THR A 166 -0.53 -15.40 3.45
C THR A 166 -0.32 -16.84 2.95
N ILE A 167 -0.33 -17.04 1.64
CA ILE A 167 -0.16 -18.36 1.01
C ILE A 167 1.26 -18.88 1.23
N ILE A 168 2.28 -18.05 1.01
CA ILE A 168 3.69 -18.44 1.20
C ILE A 168 3.98 -18.74 2.66
N TYR A 169 3.51 -17.90 3.57
CA TYR A 169 3.70 -18.11 5.00
C TYR A 169 3.15 -19.48 5.45
N LYS A 170 1.91 -19.79 5.01
CA LYS A 170 1.31 -21.10 5.29
C LYS A 170 2.08 -22.25 4.64
N ALA A 171 2.50 -22.10 3.39
CA ALA A 171 3.29 -23.13 2.71
C ALA A 171 4.63 -23.40 3.43
N PHE A 172 5.31 -22.35 3.92
CA PHE A 172 6.54 -22.51 4.71
C PHE A 172 6.28 -23.18 6.07
N ASP A 173 5.16 -22.90 6.71
CA ASP A 173 4.77 -23.54 7.97
C ASP A 173 4.49 -25.04 7.76
N ASP A 174 3.67 -25.38 6.75
CA ASP A 174 3.31 -26.75 6.39
C ASP A 174 4.53 -27.59 5.95
N LEU A 175 5.53 -26.95 5.33
CA LEU A 175 6.78 -27.60 4.88
C LEU A 175 7.90 -27.56 5.95
N GLY A 176 7.68 -26.92 7.10
CA GLY A 176 8.70 -26.79 8.16
C GLY A 176 9.89 -25.89 7.77
N LEU A 177 9.70 -24.98 6.81
CA LEU A 177 10.77 -24.14 6.26
C LEU A 177 10.88 -22.76 6.91
N ARG A 178 9.93 -22.39 7.77
CA ARG A 178 9.79 -21.05 8.37
C ARG A 178 11.06 -20.51 9.03
N LYS A 179 11.87 -21.39 9.64
CA LYS A 179 13.12 -21.03 10.33
C LYS A 179 14.34 -20.93 9.41
N LYS A 180 14.20 -21.21 8.11
CA LYS A 180 15.29 -21.14 7.15
C LYS A 180 15.59 -19.69 6.77
N GLN A 181 16.87 -19.38 6.53
CA GLN A 181 17.33 -18.03 6.21
C GLN A 181 16.65 -17.44 4.96
N PHE A 182 16.47 -18.23 3.90
CA PHE A 182 15.80 -17.78 2.68
C PHE A 182 14.32 -17.42 2.93
N ALA A 183 13.62 -18.13 3.85
CA ALA A 183 12.25 -17.83 4.18
C ALA A 183 12.10 -16.43 4.80
N GLY A 184 13.04 -16.03 5.67
CA GLY A 184 13.10 -14.68 6.21
C GLY A 184 13.29 -13.60 5.13
N LEU A 185 14.14 -13.89 4.12
CA LEU A 185 14.34 -12.98 2.99
C LEU A 185 13.08 -12.88 2.12
N VAL A 186 12.42 -14.01 1.81
CA VAL A 186 11.14 -14.03 1.07
C VAL A 186 10.09 -13.19 1.77
N LEU A 187 9.91 -13.36 3.09
CA LEU A 187 8.95 -12.56 3.86
C LEU A 187 9.30 -11.06 3.83
N SER A 188 10.60 -10.71 3.83
CA SER A 188 11.02 -9.32 3.69
C SER A 188 10.72 -8.75 2.30
N VAL A 189 10.88 -9.55 1.24
CA VAL A 189 10.50 -9.17 -0.13
C VAL A 189 8.98 -8.97 -0.22
N LEU A 190 8.19 -9.89 0.31
CA LEU A 190 6.72 -9.80 0.31
C LEU A 190 6.20 -8.55 1.02
N ILE A 191 6.76 -8.20 2.19
CA ILE A 191 6.41 -6.95 2.88
C ILE A 191 6.66 -5.74 1.97
N LEU A 192 7.72 -5.75 1.18
CA LEU A 192 7.99 -4.67 0.23
C LEU A 192 7.09 -4.72 -0.99
N GLU A 193 6.76 -5.91 -1.50
CA GLU A 193 5.79 -6.08 -2.59
C GLU A 193 4.43 -5.50 -2.17
N ASP A 194 3.95 -5.77 -0.95
CA ASP A 194 2.70 -5.21 -0.42
C ASP A 194 2.71 -3.68 -0.39
N ILE A 195 3.83 -3.08 0.00
CA ILE A 195 4.01 -1.62 -0.01
C ILE A 195 4.01 -1.06 -1.43
N LEU A 196 4.79 -1.69 -2.31
CA LEU A 196 4.89 -1.27 -3.71
C LEU A 196 3.59 -1.51 -4.47
N ALA A 197 2.79 -2.52 -4.09
CA ALA A 197 1.45 -2.75 -4.63
C ALA A 197 0.54 -1.54 -4.41
N ILE A 198 0.60 -0.92 -3.24
CA ILE A 198 -0.20 0.26 -2.93
C ILE A 198 0.27 1.46 -3.77
N VAL A 199 1.58 1.67 -3.87
CA VAL A 199 2.14 2.71 -4.75
C VAL A 199 1.72 2.46 -6.19
N LEU A 200 1.79 1.21 -6.64
CA LEU A 200 1.37 0.81 -7.99
C LEU A 200 -0.12 1.06 -8.24
N MET A 201 -1.00 0.70 -7.28
CA MET A 201 -2.45 0.99 -7.39
C MET A 201 -2.72 2.47 -7.56
N VAL A 202 -1.98 3.32 -6.85
CA VAL A 202 -2.16 4.77 -6.99
C VAL A 202 -1.63 5.27 -8.32
N VAL A 203 -0.50 4.76 -8.79
CA VAL A 203 0.03 5.07 -10.13
C VAL A 203 -0.97 4.64 -11.20
N LEU A 204 -1.49 3.41 -11.13
CA LEU A 204 -2.48 2.90 -12.08
C LEU A 204 -3.78 3.72 -12.05
N SER A 205 -4.29 4.07 -10.86
CA SER A 205 -5.47 4.94 -10.71
C SER A 205 -5.26 6.32 -11.33
N THR A 206 -4.06 6.89 -11.16
CA THR A 206 -3.72 8.19 -11.71
C THR A 206 -3.58 8.13 -13.24
N MET A 207 -2.95 7.07 -13.76
CA MET A 207 -2.84 6.84 -15.22
C MET A 207 -4.20 6.60 -15.87
N ALA A 208 -5.12 5.94 -15.17
CA ALA A 208 -6.50 5.73 -15.61
C ALA A 208 -7.30 7.04 -15.68
N ALA A 209 -7.02 7.99 -14.79
CA ALA A 209 -7.68 9.30 -14.77
C ALA A 209 -7.13 10.28 -15.84
N SER A 210 -5.89 10.08 -16.29
CA SER A 210 -5.28 10.90 -17.36
C SER A 210 -5.61 10.30 -18.72
N HIS A 211 -6.42 11.01 -19.53
CA HIS A 211 -6.80 10.55 -20.87
C HIS A 211 -5.65 10.58 -21.89
N ASN A 212 -4.55 11.27 -21.60
CA ASN A 212 -3.39 11.40 -22.47
C ASN A 212 -2.15 10.82 -21.81
N PHE A 213 -1.42 9.97 -22.55
CA PHE A 213 -0.14 9.37 -22.12
C PHE A 213 1.08 10.25 -22.41
N GLU A 214 0.92 11.59 -22.36
CA GLU A 214 2.07 12.47 -22.49
C GLU A 214 2.88 12.47 -21.20
N GLY A 215 4.20 12.33 -21.32
CA GLY A 215 5.11 12.18 -20.18
C GLY A 215 5.06 13.35 -19.18
N THR A 216 4.64 14.53 -19.61
CA THR A 216 4.44 15.72 -18.76
C THR A 216 3.25 15.58 -17.83
N GLU A 217 2.11 15.10 -18.31
CA GLU A 217 0.89 14.87 -17.50
C GLU A 217 1.10 13.74 -16.48
N MET A 218 1.82 12.69 -16.88
CA MET A 218 2.18 11.60 -15.98
C MET A 218 3.10 12.11 -14.85
N MET A 219 4.08 12.96 -15.15
CA MET A 219 4.97 13.55 -14.15
C MET A 219 4.21 14.45 -13.17
N GLU A 220 3.30 15.29 -13.67
CA GLU A 220 2.43 16.14 -12.83
C GLU A 220 1.57 15.29 -11.90
N SER A 221 1.00 14.20 -12.40
CA SER A 221 0.18 13.26 -11.63
C SER A 221 0.97 12.56 -10.52
N ILE A 222 2.20 12.11 -10.82
CA ILE A 222 3.11 11.53 -9.82
C ILE A 222 3.50 12.58 -8.76
N LEU A 223 3.80 13.80 -9.16
CA LEU A 223 4.13 14.89 -8.24
C LEU A 223 2.93 15.25 -7.34
N LYS A 224 1.72 15.31 -7.91
CA LYS A 224 0.47 15.51 -7.17
C LYS A 224 0.26 14.40 -6.14
N LEU A 225 0.46 13.14 -6.53
CA LEU A 225 0.40 12.00 -5.63
C LEU A 225 1.38 12.13 -4.47
N MET A 226 2.67 12.34 -4.77
CA MET A 226 3.72 12.48 -3.76
C MET A 226 3.43 13.65 -2.81
N PHE A 227 2.92 14.75 -3.34
CA PHE A 227 2.49 15.89 -2.55
C PHE A 227 1.39 15.52 -1.54
N PHE A 228 0.27 14.92 -2.00
CA PHE A 228 -0.83 14.54 -1.11
C PHE A 228 -0.42 13.46 -0.11
N LEU A 229 0.38 12.49 -0.54
CA LEU A 229 0.89 11.44 0.35
C LEU A 229 1.70 12.04 1.51
N VAL A 230 2.68 12.89 1.21
CA VAL A 230 3.50 13.55 2.26
C VAL A 230 2.63 14.47 3.12
N LEU A 231 1.72 15.23 2.51
CA LEU A 231 0.81 16.13 3.23
C LEU A 231 -0.05 15.36 4.23
N TRP A 232 -0.72 14.29 3.79
CA TRP A 232 -1.61 13.52 4.64
C TRP A 232 -0.85 12.82 5.77
N PHE A 233 0.34 12.27 5.50
CA PHE A 233 1.19 11.70 6.55
C PHE A 233 1.63 12.75 7.56
N VAL A 234 2.11 13.90 7.11
CA VAL A 234 2.59 14.96 8.03
C VAL A 234 1.46 15.53 8.87
N VAL A 235 0.33 15.88 8.23
CA VAL A 235 -0.85 16.43 8.92
C VAL A 235 -1.48 15.38 9.82
N GLY A 236 -1.61 14.13 9.34
CA GLY A 236 -2.18 13.02 10.08
C GLY A 236 -1.38 12.69 11.33
N ILE A 237 -0.06 12.51 11.22
CA ILE A 237 0.83 12.24 12.36
C ILE A 237 0.85 13.42 13.36
N TYR A 238 0.63 14.65 12.89
CA TYR A 238 0.55 15.80 13.79
C TYR A 238 -0.78 15.89 14.54
N LEU A 239 -1.91 15.66 13.85
CA LEU A 239 -3.26 15.87 14.40
C LEU A 239 -3.81 14.63 15.12
N ILE A 240 -3.74 13.45 14.50
CA ILE A 240 -4.46 12.25 14.95
C ILE A 240 -3.96 11.73 16.31
N PRO A 241 -2.64 11.57 16.56
CA PRO A 241 -2.17 11.13 17.86
C PRO A 241 -2.52 12.12 18.97
N GLY A 242 -2.48 13.44 18.66
CA GLY A 242 -2.88 14.49 19.58
C GLY A 242 -4.38 14.41 19.96
N LEU A 243 -5.25 14.17 18.99
CA LEU A 243 -6.68 13.97 19.17
C LEU A 243 -6.97 12.74 20.03
N LEU A 244 -6.41 11.59 19.68
CA LEU A 244 -6.60 10.33 20.42
C LEU A 244 -6.11 10.45 21.87
N LYS A 245 -4.95 11.08 22.07
CA LYS A 245 -4.42 11.34 23.40
C LYS A 245 -5.35 12.20 24.27
N ARG A 246 -5.97 13.23 23.68
CA ARG A 246 -6.90 14.12 24.39
C ARG A 246 -8.19 13.41 24.79
N CYS A 247 -8.69 12.54 23.91
CA CYS A 247 -9.93 11.79 24.12
C CYS A 247 -9.73 10.47 24.89
N ARG A 248 -8.51 10.09 25.22
CA ARG A 248 -8.14 8.77 25.79
C ARG A 248 -8.96 8.35 27.00
N ARG A 249 -9.31 9.30 27.89
CA ARG A 249 -10.11 9.02 29.09
C ARG A 249 -11.57 8.62 28.80
N LEU A 250 -12.04 8.93 27.58
CA LEU A 250 -13.41 8.66 27.12
C LEU A 250 -13.46 7.42 26.20
N MET A 251 -12.30 6.82 25.86
CA MET A 251 -12.23 5.73 24.88
C MET A 251 -12.31 4.37 25.56
N SER A 252 -13.49 3.73 25.47
CA SER A 252 -13.64 2.28 25.60
C SER A 252 -13.20 1.59 24.31
N ASP A 253 -13.06 0.26 24.33
CA ASP A 253 -12.75 -0.54 23.14
C ASP A 253 -13.76 -0.29 22.00
N GLU A 254 -15.05 -0.23 22.32
CA GLU A 254 -16.12 0.09 21.37
C GLU A 254 -15.95 1.49 20.78
N THR A 255 -15.74 2.51 21.63
CA THR A 255 -15.55 3.90 21.18
C THR A 255 -14.30 4.03 20.31
N LEU A 256 -13.22 3.34 20.66
CA LEU A 256 -11.97 3.34 19.92
C LEU A 256 -12.14 2.74 18.52
N LEU A 257 -12.90 1.63 18.40
CA LEU A 257 -13.22 1.01 17.12
C LEU A 257 -14.05 1.97 16.24
N ILE A 258 -15.11 2.56 16.79
CA ILE A 258 -15.98 3.50 16.06
C ILE A 258 -15.18 4.71 15.58
N VAL A 259 -14.35 5.30 16.44
CA VAL A 259 -13.50 6.44 16.07
C VAL A 259 -12.48 6.06 14.99
N ALA A 260 -11.83 4.90 15.10
CA ALA A 260 -10.86 4.43 14.12
C ALA A 260 -11.50 4.21 12.74
N LEU A 261 -12.68 3.55 12.70
CA LEU A 261 -13.44 3.36 11.46
C LEU A 261 -13.99 4.69 10.91
N GLY A 262 -14.47 5.57 11.78
CA GLY A 262 -14.92 6.91 11.39
C GLY A 262 -13.81 7.73 10.72
N LEU A 263 -12.60 7.71 11.28
CA LEU A 263 -11.41 8.32 10.67
C LEU A 263 -11.03 7.66 9.34
N CYS A 264 -11.13 6.32 9.26
CA CYS A 264 -10.90 5.59 8.02
C CYS A 264 -11.84 6.07 6.91
N PHE A 265 -13.15 6.05 7.14
CA PHE A 265 -14.13 6.47 6.14
C PHE A 265 -14.06 7.98 5.83
N ALA A 266 -13.72 8.82 6.80
CA ALA A 266 -13.46 10.24 6.54
C ALA A 266 -12.30 10.41 5.53
N MET A 267 -11.20 9.66 5.70
CA MET A 267 -10.07 9.71 4.76
C MET A 267 -10.43 9.11 3.40
N VAL A 268 -11.23 8.05 3.36
CA VAL A 268 -11.79 7.47 2.12
C VAL A 268 -12.53 8.55 1.32
N VAL A 269 -13.42 9.31 1.97
CA VAL A 269 -14.16 10.41 1.34
C VAL A 269 -13.24 11.54 0.87
N ILE A 270 -12.24 11.91 1.69
CA ILE A 270 -11.25 12.94 1.32
C ILE A 270 -10.44 12.49 0.10
N ALA A 271 -9.94 11.25 0.10
CA ALA A 271 -9.20 10.69 -1.02
C ALA A 271 -10.03 10.70 -2.31
N SER A 272 -11.27 10.22 -2.26
CA SER A 272 -12.17 10.20 -3.41
C SER A 272 -12.44 11.61 -3.96
N LYS A 273 -12.66 12.61 -3.10
CA LYS A 273 -12.85 14.01 -3.52
C LYS A 273 -11.61 14.65 -4.14
N THR A 274 -10.42 14.15 -3.82
CA THR A 274 -9.15 14.64 -4.37
C THR A 274 -8.70 13.87 -5.62
N GLY A 275 -9.52 12.90 -6.09
CA GLY A 275 -9.27 12.12 -7.30
C GLY A 275 -8.41 10.87 -7.08
N PHE A 276 -8.27 10.40 -5.83
CA PHE A 276 -7.60 9.15 -5.51
C PHE A 276 -8.61 8.04 -5.20
N SER A 277 -8.16 6.79 -5.26
CA SER A 277 -9.04 5.65 -4.94
C SER A 277 -9.46 5.64 -3.47
N PRO A 278 -10.71 5.19 -3.16
CA PRO A 278 -11.18 4.96 -1.79
C PRO A 278 -10.23 4.08 -0.97
N ALA A 279 -9.74 3.04 -1.60
CA ALA A 279 -8.80 2.07 -1.07
C ALA A 279 -7.50 2.70 -0.55
N PHE A 280 -6.95 3.65 -1.31
CA PHE A 280 -5.75 4.40 -0.92
C PHE A 280 -6.00 5.28 0.31
N GLY A 281 -7.18 5.92 0.40
CA GLY A 281 -7.56 6.70 1.58
C GLY A 281 -7.60 5.85 2.85
N ALA A 282 -8.18 4.64 2.78
CA ALA A 282 -8.23 3.68 3.87
C ALA A 282 -6.82 3.28 4.34
N PHE A 283 -5.93 2.93 3.40
CA PHE A 283 -4.55 2.58 3.71
C PHE A 283 -3.79 3.72 4.40
N ILE A 284 -3.89 4.95 3.90
CA ILE A 284 -3.23 6.11 4.52
C ILE A 284 -3.70 6.32 5.96
N MET A 285 -5.00 6.23 6.23
CA MET A 285 -5.49 6.39 7.60
C MET A 285 -5.01 5.25 8.50
N GLY A 286 -5.04 4.01 8.02
CA GLY A 286 -4.47 2.87 8.74
C GLY A 286 -2.99 3.10 9.10
N SER A 287 -2.19 3.55 8.13
CA SER A 287 -0.76 3.84 8.34
C SER A 287 -0.50 5.00 9.31
N ILE A 288 -1.37 6.01 9.34
CA ILE A 288 -1.29 7.09 10.34
C ILE A 288 -1.62 6.56 11.74
N LEU A 289 -2.67 5.75 11.86
CA LEU A 289 -3.07 5.13 13.12
C LEU A 289 -2.04 4.12 13.63
N ALA A 290 -1.30 3.44 12.75
CA ALA A 290 -0.20 2.53 13.08
C ALA A 290 0.92 3.20 13.90
N GLU A 291 1.10 4.49 13.74
CA GLU A 291 2.11 5.26 14.50
C GLU A 291 1.58 5.80 15.84
N THR A 292 0.30 5.55 16.19
CA THR A 292 -0.31 5.97 17.45
C THR A 292 -0.03 4.98 18.58
N ALA A 293 -0.21 5.41 19.83
CA ALA A 293 -0.06 4.53 21.00
C ALA A 293 -1.16 3.47 21.11
N GLU A 294 -2.29 3.73 20.48
CA GLU A 294 -3.47 2.86 20.45
C GLU A 294 -3.44 1.86 19.29
N ALA A 295 -2.38 1.87 18.46
CA ALA A 295 -2.27 1.06 17.24
C ALA A 295 -2.57 -0.43 17.47
N GLU A 296 -1.96 -1.07 18.48
CA GLU A 296 -2.17 -2.50 18.78
C GLU A 296 -3.61 -2.81 19.24
N SER A 297 -4.21 -1.87 19.99
CA SER A 297 -5.61 -2.01 20.39
C SER A 297 -6.55 -1.86 19.19
N ILE A 298 -6.28 -0.89 18.32
CA ILE A 298 -7.06 -0.68 17.09
C ILE A 298 -6.92 -1.88 16.16
N GLU A 299 -5.70 -2.39 15.94
CA GLU A 299 -5.43 -3.58 15.12
C GLU A 299 -6.22 -4.79 15.62
N ARG A 300 -6.18 -5.06 16.92
CA ARG A 300 -6.93 -6.15 17.56
C ARG A 300 -8.44 -6.01 17.38
N LEU A 301 -8.98 -4.79 17.51
CA LEU A 301 -10.41 -4.52 17.39
C LEU A 301 -10.88 -4.55 15.94
N VAL A 302 -10.05 -4.14 15.00
CA VAL A 302 -10.35 -4.12 13.56
C VAL A 302 -10.19 -5.51 12.93
N ALA A 303 -9.35 -6.39 13.48
CA ALA A 303 -9.08 -7.71 12.91
C ALA A 303 -10.34 -8.54 12.61
N PRO A 304 -11.34 -8.68 13.52
CA PRO A 304 -12.57 -9.41 13.21
C PRO A 304 -13.39 -8.76 12.08
N VAL A 305 -13.41 -7.43 12.02
CA VAL A 305 -14.11 -6.67 10.96
C VAL A 305 -13.43 -6.89 9.62
N LYS A 306 -12.10 -6.81 9.57
CA LYS A 306 -11.30 -7.12 8.40
C LYS A 306 -11.53 -8.55 7.92
N ASP A 307 -11.54 -9.52 8.81
CA ASP A 307 -11.71 -10.93 8.46
C ASP A 307 -13.11 -11.19 7.89
N LEU A 308 -14.15 -10.57 8.46
CA LEU A 308 -15.53 -10.65 7.97
C LEU A 308 -15.65 -10.03 6.56
N PHE A 309 -15.24 -8.76 6.41
CA PHE A 309 -15.35 -8.07 5.12
C PHE A 309 -14.34 -8.55 4.09
N GLY A 310 -13.20 -9.09 4.51
CA GLY A 310 -12.27 -9.81 3.65
C GLY A 310 -12.92 -11.07 3.05
N ALA A 311 -13.62 -11.87 3.85
CA ALA A 311 -14.38 -13.01 3.34
C ALA A 311 -15.45 -12.57 2.34
N VAL A 312 -16.21 -11.50 2.66
CA VAL A 312 -17.20 -10.92 1.75
C VAL A 312 -16.55 -10.48 0.44
N PHE A 313 -15.42 -9.79 0.50
CA PHE A 313 -14.66 -9.37 -0.68
C PHE A 313 -14.28 -10.56 -1.57
N PHE A 314 -13.63 -11.58 -1.02
CA PHE A 314 -13.16 -12.71 -1.81
C PHE A 314 -14.31 -13.56 -2.36
N VAL A 315 -15.43 -13.65 -1.65
CA VAL A 315 -16.64 -14.28 -2.19
C VAL A 315 -17.21 -13.44 -3.34
N SER A 316 -17.30 -12.12 -3.19
CA SER A 316 -17.72 -11.21 -4.26
C SER A 316 -16.82 -11.32 -5.49
N VAL A 317 -15.49 -11.41 -5.28
CA VAL A 317 -14.50 -11.70 -6.34
C VAL A 317 -14.85 -12.98 -7.10
N GLY A 318 -15.15 -14.06 -6.38
CA GLY A 318 -15.54 -15.34 -6.99
C GLY A 318 -16.86 -15.26 -7.76
N MET A 319 -17.83 -14.48 -7.28
CA MET A 319 -19.14 -14.28 -7.94
C MET A 319 -19.04 -13.54 -9.27
N MET A 320 -18.04 -12.68 -9.43
CA MET A 320 -17.79 -11.95 -10.69
C MET A 320 -17.18 -12.83 -11.79
N VAL A 321 -16.80 -14.07 -11.48
CA VAL A 321 -16.22 -15.00 -12.45
C VAL A 321 -17.33 -15.71 -13.21
N ASP A 322 -17.32 -15.53 -14.54
CA ASP A 322 -18.20 -16.27 -15.45
C ASP A 322 -17.49 -17.56 -15.92
N PRO A 323 -18.07 -18.75 -15.68
CA PRO A 323 -17.52 -20.02 -16.17
C PRO A 323 -17.30 -20.05 -17.69
N ALA A 324 -18.16 -19.40 -18.46
CA ALA A 324 -18.05 -19.35 -19.92
C ALA A 324 -16.78 -18.62 -20.35
N MET A 325 -16.43 -17.53 -19.65
CA MET A 325 -15.20 -16.78 -19.88
C MET A 325 -13.94 -17.62 -19.61
N ILE A 326 -13.96 -18.51 -18.63
CA ILE A 326 -12.81 -19.40 -18.35
C ILE A 326 -12.53 -20.32 -19.52
N VAL A 327 -13.59 -20.85 -20.15
CA VAL A 327 -13.46 -21.74 -21.32
C VAL A 327 -13.01 -20.95 -22.54
N GLU A 328 -13.62 -19.80 -22.80
CA GLU A 328 -13.27 -18.90 -23.91
C GLU A 328 -11.82 -18.43 -23.86
N TYR A 329 -11.34 -18.05 -22.67
CA TYR A 329 -9.99 -17.53 -22.45
C TYR A 329 -9.02 -18.58 -21.90
N ALA A 330 -9.25 -19.89 -22.15
CA ALA A 330 -8.40 -20.97 -21.64
C ALA A 330 -6.93 -20.83 -22.08
N VAL A 331 -6.69 -20.41 -23.35
CA VAL A 331 -5.31 -20.18 -23.85
C VAL A 331 -4.63 -19.01 -23.14
N PRO A 332 -5.22 -17.81 -23.04
CA PRO A 332 -4.67 -16.74 -22.22
C PRO A 332 -4.40 -17.16 -20.76
N ILE A 333 -5.32 -17.88 -20.12
CA ILE A 333 -5.15 -18.36 -18.74
C ILE A 333 -3.92 -19.27 -18.63
N LEU A 334 -3.75 -20.22 -19.55
CA LEU A 334 -2.60 -21.12 -19.57
C LEU A 334 -1.28 -20.35 -19.77
N VAL A 335 -1.24 -19.46 -20.77
CA VAL A 335 -0.03 -18.67 -21.08
C VAL A 335 0.35 -17.75 -19.92
N ILE A 336 -0.63 -17.05 -19.32
CA ILE A 336 -0.38 -16.17 -18.18
C ILE A 336 0.06 -17.00 -16.96
N THR A 337 -0.54 -18.17 -16.71
CA THR A 337 -0.11 -19.08 -15.64
C THR A 337 1.36 -19.48 -15.79
N LEU A 338 1.76 -19.88 -16.99
CA LEU A 338 3.16 -20.23 -17.28
C LEU A 338 4.08 -19.02 -17.18
N ALA A 339 3.63 -17.84 -17.63
CA ALA A 339 4.36 -16.59 -17.51
C ALA A 339 4.56 -16.19 -16.03
N VAL A 340 3.55 -16.38 -15.18
CA VAL A 340 3.67 -16.10 -13.73
C VAL A 340 4.64 -17.07 -13.08
N ILE A 341 4.47 -18.37 -13.26
CA ILE A 341 5.34 -19.39 -12.65
C ILE A 341 6.79 -19.22 -13.14
N GLY A 342 6.98 -19.12 -14.45
CA GLY A 342 8.31 -18.96 -15.06
C GLY A 342 8.91 -17.59 -14.76
N GLY A 343 8.14 -16.54 -14.92
CA GLY A 343 8.58 -15.15 -14.68
C GLY A 343 8.99 -14.91 -13.23
N GLN A 344 8.17 -15.30 -12.27
CA GLN A 344 8.49 -15.18 -10.84
C GLN A 344 9.72 -16.05 -10.46
N ALA A 345 9.80 -17.29 -10.94
CA ALA A 345 10.97 -18.14 -10.70
C ALA A 345 12.26 -17.52 -11.25
N VAL A 346 12.22 -16.96 -12.47
CA VAL A 346 13.40 -16.36 -13.13
C VAL A 346 13.71 -14.98 -12.56
N PHE A 347 12.75 -14.07 -12.56
CA PHE A 347 12.99 -12.68 -12.13
C PHE A 347 13.12 -12.57 -10.61
N GLY A 348 12.44 -13.44 -9.85
CA GLY A 348 12.65 -13.57 -8.41
C GLY A 348 14.06 -14.05 -8.09
N THR A 349 14.56 -15.06 -8.81
CA THR A 349 15.94 -15.52 -8.70
C THR A 349 16.91 -14.40 -9.09
N LEU A 350 16.68 -13.72 -10.22
CA LEU A 350 17.52 -12.62 -10.69
C LEU A 350 17.58 -11.47 -9.68
N GLY A 351 16.45 -11.02 -9.17
CA GLY A 351 16.36 -9.92 -8.21
C GLY A 351 17.12 -10.22 -6.91
N VAL A 352 17.00 -11.46 -6.41
CA VAL A 352 17.74 -11.90 -5.22
C VAL A 352 19.21 -12.09 -5.52
N LEU A 353 19.61 -12.57 -6.70
CA LEU A 353 21.02 -12.62 -7.13
C LEU A 353 21.64 -11.22 -7.20
N LEU A 354 20.93 -10.25 -7.82
CA LEU A 354 21.39 -8.86 -7.91
C LEU A 354 21.57 -8.22 -6.54
N SER A 355 20.89 -8.71 -5.52
CA SER A 355 21.07 -8.27 -4.14
C SER A 355 22.29 -8.85 -3.43
N GLY A 356 23.12 -9.67 -4.12
CA GLY A 356 24.33 -10.26 -3.58
C GLY A 356 24.11 -11.55 -2.78
N GLN A 357 23.01 -12.26 -3.00
CA GLN A 357 22.74 -13.54 -2.36
C GLN A 357 23.29 -14.73 -3.19
N SER A 358 23.50 -15.87 -2.53
CA SER A 358 23.96 -17.09 -3.22
C SER A 358 22.90 -17.61 -4.20
N LEU A 359 23.33 -18.29 -5.27
CA LEU A 359 22.44 -18.88 -6.28
C LEU A 359 21.37 -19.78 -5.66
N LYS A 360 21.74 -20.60 -4.69
CA LYS A 360 20.80 -21.48 -3.97
C LYS A 360 19.73 -20.70 -3.24
N THR A 361 20.11 -19.68 -2.47
CA THR A 361 19.15 -18.79 -1.76
C THR A 361 18.27 -18.06 -2.76
N ALA A 362 18.84 -17.53 -3.84
CA ALA A 362 18.12 -16.80 -4.86
C ALA A 362 17.05 -17.66 -5.55
N MET A 363 17.40 -18.90 -5.95
CA MET A 363 16.44 -19.83 -6.54
C MET A 363 15.36 -20.25 -5.55
N GLN A 364 15.72 -20.52 -4.29
CA GLN A 364 14.71 -20.81 -3.26
C GLN A 364 13.74 -19.66 -3.04
N CYS A 365 14.20 -18.42 -3.09
CA CYS A 365 13.33 -17.25 -3.02
C CYS A 365 12.44 -17.11 -4.25
N GLY A 366 13.00 -17.12 -5.47
CA GLY A 366 12.24 -16.93 -6.71
C GLY A 366 11.16 -18.00 -6.91
N PHE A 367 11.49 -19.26 -6.65
CA PHE A 367 10.52 -20.37 -6.74
C PHE A 367 9.44 -20.32 -5.66
N SER A 368 9.69 -19.64 -4.54
CA SER A 368 8.67 -19.45 -3.51
C SER A 368 7.65 -18.37 -3.86
N LEU A 369 7.98 -17.44 -4.76
CA LEU A 369 7.13 -16.30 -5.13
C LEU A 369 6.20 -16.58 -6.32
N THR A 370 6.11 -17.82 -6.80
CA THR A 370 5.47 -18.23 -8.09
C THR A 370 3.93 -18.24 -8.10
N GLN A 371 3.26 -17.45 -7.30
CA GLN A 371 1.80 -17.31 -7.34
C GLN A 371 1.38 -15.83 -7.36
N ILE A 372 0.12 -15.63 -7.77
CA ILE A 372 -0.55 -14.33 -7.72
C ILE A 372 -1.22 -14.17 -6.34
N GLY A 373 -0.99 -13.02 -5.69
CA GLY A 373 -1.54 -12.67 -4.39
C GLY A 373 -2.90 -11.97 -4.42
N GLU A 374 -3.41 -11.68 -3.24
CA GLU A 374 -4.68 -10.98 -3.03
C GLU A 374 -4.69 -9.54 -3.60
N PHE A 375 -3.54 -8.88 -3.67
CA PHE A 375 -3.44 -7.55 -4.28
C PHE A 375 -3.81 -7.53 -5.76
N ALA A 376 -3.61 -8.64 -6.47
CA ALA A 376 -4.03 -8.74 -7.86
C ALA A 376 -5.55 -8.57 -8.02
N PHE A 377 -6.34 -9.10 -7.10
CA PHE A 377 -7.80 -8.93 -7.12
C PHE A 377 -8.20 -7.49 -6.80
N ILE A 378 -7.48 -6.83 -5.91
CA ILE A 378 -7.71 -5.42 -5.56
C ILE A 378 -7.37 -4.52 -6.76
N ILE A 379 -6.25 -4.78 -7.45
CA ILE A 379 -5.87 -4.08 -8.69
C ILE A 379 -6.90 -4.34 -9.80
N ALA A 380 -7.38 -5.60 -9.92
CA ALA A 380 -8.40 -5.96 -10.90
C ALA A 380 -9.74 -5.23 -10.62
N SER A 381 -10.19 -5.22 -9.36
CA SER A 381 -11.38 -4.48 -8.92
C SER A 381 -11.23 -2.99 -9.17
N LEU A 382 -10.05 -2.42 -8.91
CA LEU A 382 -9.75 -1.02 -9.22
C LEU A 382 -9.90 -0.73 -10.72
N GLY A 383 -9.38 -1.59 -11.59
CA GLY A 383 -9.49 -1.44 -13.04
C GLY A 383 -10.94 -1.47 -13.54
N VAL A 384 -11.75 -2.35 -12.97
CA VAL A 384 -13.19 -2.44 -13.25
C VAL A 384 -13.92 -1.19 -12.74
N SER A 385 -13.67 -0.78 -11.50
CA SER A 385 -14.34 0.41 -10.90
C SER A 385 -14.01 1.72 -11.63
N LEU A 386 -12.81 1.83 -12.20
CA LEU A 386 -12.40 2.96 -13.04
C LEU A 386 -12.88 2.86 -14.49
N GLY A 387 -13.45 1.72 -14.90
CA GLY A 387 -13.92 1.49 -16.27
C GLY A 387 -12.81 1.45 -17.34
N VAL A 388 -11.56 1.19 -16.94
CA VAL A 388 -10.38 1.26 -17.84
C VAL A 388 -9.89 -0.11 -18.28
N THR A 389 -10.31 -1.18 -17.63
CA THR A 389 -9.99 -2.56 -17.99
C THR A 389 -11.16 -3.27 -18.65
N SER A 390 -10.85 -4.21 -19.54
CA SER A 390 -11.84 -5.06 -20.19
C SER A 390 -12.40 -6.10 -19.21
N ASN A 391 -13.67 -6.48 -19.36
CA ASN A 391 -14.39 -7.36 -18.45
C ASN A 391 -13.79 -8.78 -18.35
N PHE A 392 -13.07 -9.22 -19.38
CA PHE A 392 -12.44 -10.56 -19.39
C PHE A 392 -11.20 -10.65 -18.47
N LEU A 393 -10.55 -9.53 -18.18
CA LEU A 393 -9.28 -9.53 -17.47
C LEU A 393 -9.42 -10.03 -16.03
N TYR A 394 -10.49 -9.63 -15.36
CA TYR A 394 -10.76 -10.01 -13.99
C TYR A 394 -10.94 -11.53 -13.80
N PRO A 395 -11.85 -12.23 -14.55
CA PRO A 395 -11.97 -13.69 -14.49
C PRO A 395 -10.68 -14.44 -14.80
N ILE A 396 -9.89 -13.97 -15.77
CA ILE A 396 -8.61 -14.58 -16.15
C ILE A 396 -7.66 -14.56 -14.95
N VAL A 397 -7.48 -13.40 -14.31
CA VAL A 397 -6.53 -13.27 -13.18
C VAL A 397 -6.96 -14.09 -11.98
N VAL A 398 -8.28 -14.19 -11.72
CA VAL A 398 -8.80 -15.07 -10.66
C VAL A 398 -8.47 -16.53 -10.96
N ALA A 399 -8.72 -17.00 -12.18
CA ALA A 399 -8.40 -18.37 -12.58
C ALA A 399 -6.89 -18.66 -12.46
N VAL A 400 -6.03 -17.76 -12.96
CA VAL A 400 -4.57 -17.87 -12.87
C VAL A 400 -4.11 -17.91 -11.40
N SER A 401 -4.68 -17.07 -10.54
CA SER A 401 -4.35 -17.06 -9.10
C SER A 401 -4.68 -18.37 -8.41
N VAL A 402 -5.84 -18.96 -8.70
CA VAL A 402 -6.24 -20.27 -8.17
C VAL A 402 -5.26 -21.36 -8.60
N ILE A 403 -4.93 -21.42 -9.88
CA ILE A 403 -4.00 -22.41 -10.43
C ILE A 403 -2.59 -22.23 -9.82
N THR A 404 -2.06 -21.02 -9.82
CA THR A 404 -0.70 -20.75 -9.31
C THR A 404 -0.60 -21.00 -7.81
N THR A 405 -1.63 -20.71 -7.04
CA THR A 405 -1.71 -21.05 -5.60
C THR A 405 -1.61 -22.55 -5.38
N PHE A 406 -2.30 -23.35 -6.20
CA PHE A 406 -2.21 -24.81 -6.11
C PHE A 406 -0.78 -25.32 -6.38
N PHE A 407 -0.07 -24.71 -7.33
CA PHE A 407 1.30 -25.13 -7.67
C PHE A 407 2.36 -24.65 -6.67
N THR A 408 2.11 -23.65 -5.84
CA THR A 408 3.08 -23.05 -4.93
C THR A 408 3.86 -24.05 -4.05
N PRO A 409 3.24 -25.00 -3.33
CA PRO A 409 3.98 -25.94 -2.49
C PRO A 409 4.92 -26.85 -3.30
N TYR A 410 4.55 -27.15 -4.54
CA TYR A 410 5.39 -27.96 -5.45
C TYR A 410 6.59 -27.15 -5.93
N MET A 411 6.39 -25.90 -6.30
CA MET A 411 7.47 -25.00 -6.72
C MET A 411 8.49 -24.79 -5.60
N ILE A 412 8.04 -24.58 -4.35
CA ILE A 412 8.93 -24.48 -3.18
C ILE A 412 9.76 -25.76 -3.00
N ARG A 413 9.17 -26.94 -3.17
CA ARG A 413 9.90 -28.22 -3.06
C ARG A 413 10.91 -28.42 -4.18
N VAL A 414 10.57 -28.04 -5.40
CA VAL A 414 11.43 -28.18 -6.58
C VAL A 414 12.63 -27.20 -6.53
N ALA A 415 12.54 -26.11 -5.80
CA ALA A 415 13.59 -25.09 -5.71
C ALA A 415 14.98 -25.66 -5.31
N GLY A 416 15.00 -26.59 -4.36
CA GLY A 416 16.24 -27.24 -3.91
C GLY A 416 16.92 -28.08 -5.02
N PRO A 417 16.24 -29.12 -5.54
CA PRO A 417 16.76 -29.89 -6.68
C PRO A 417 17.12 -29.04 -7.90
N ALA A 418 16.26 -28.05 -8.25
CA ALA A 418 16.53 -27.15 -9.37
C ALA A 418 17.80 -26.33 -9.15
N SER A 419 18.05 -25.84 -7.94
CA SER A 419 19.29 -25.09 -7.64
C SER A 419 20.53 -25.93 -7.79
N THR A 420 20.51 -27.21 -7.38
CA THR A 420 21.66 -28.13 -7.55
C THR A 420 21.86 -28.51 -9.02
N PHE A 421 20.76 -28.68 -9.76
CA PHE A 421 20.85 -28.96 -11.20
C PHE A 421 21.47 -27.79 -11.97
N VAL A 422 21.00 -26.57 -11.73
CA VAL A 422 21.55 -25.37 -12.37
C VAL A 422 23.03 -25.19 -11.99
N ASP A 423 23.36 -25.31 -10.69
CA ASP A 423 24.73 -25.16 -10.21
C ASP A 423 25.70 -26.18 -10.85
N SER A 424 25.25 -27.44 -11.06
CA SER A 424 26.09 -28.49 -11.70
C SER A 424 26.32 -28.24 -13.20
N HIS A 425 25.40 -27.58 -13.90
CA HIS A 425 25.49 -27.31 -15.35
C HIS A 425 26.08 -25.92 -15.67
N LEU A 426 26.28 -25.06 -14.67
CA LEU A 426 26.90 -23.76 -14.87
C LEU A 426 28.41 -23.90 -15.18
N PRO A 427 28.92 -23.20 -16.22
CA PRO A 427 30.34 -23.13 -16.48
C PRO A 427 31.12 -22.63 -15.24
N ALA A 428 32.30 -23.21 -15.00
CA ALA A 428 33.13 -22.89 -13.82
C ALA A 428 33.43 -21.39 -13.67
N LYS A 429 33.54 -20.65 -14.79
CA LYS A 429 33.77 -19.19 -14.79
C LYS A 429 32.56 -18.44 -14.21
N TRP A 430 31.33 -18.82 -14.57
CA TRP A 430 30.12 -18.20 -14.07
C TRP A 430 29.87 -18.53 -12.61
N ARG A 431 30.13 -19.79 -12.19
CA ARG A 431 30.02 -20.19 -10.78
C ARG A 431 30.99 -19.37 -9.91
N ALA A 432 32.27 -19.28 -10.30
CA ALA A 432 33.26 -18.50 -9.57
C ALA A 432 32.90 -16.99 -9.53
N TRP A 433 32.29 -16.47 -10.59
CA TRP A 433 31.82 -15.07 -10.62
C TRP A 433 30.67 -14.87 -9.65
N LEU A 434 29.66 -15.74 -9.65
CA LEU A 434 28.50 -15.67 -8.73
C LEU A 434 28.94 -15.82 -7.26
N GLU A 435 29.88 -16.71 -6.96
CA GLU A 435 30.41 -16.87 -5.60
C GLU A 435 31.18 -15.63 -5.13
N ARG A 436 31.97 -15.01 -5.98
CA ARG A 436 32.66 -13.74 -5.68
C ARG A 436 31.67 -12.61 -5.48
N TYR A 437 30.61 -12.53 -6.31
CA TYR A 437 29.57 -11.52 -6.19
C TYR A 437 28.79 -11.68 -4.88
N ALA A 438 28.43 -12.91 -4.51
CA ALA A 438 27.73 -13.20 -3.25
C ALA A 438 28.61 -12.88 -2.02
N THR A 439 29.90 -13.15 -2.06
CA THR A 439 30.83 -12.80 -0.97
C THR A 439 31.09 -11.30 -0.86
N ALA A 440 31.13 -10.58 -1.98
CA ALA A 440 31.28 -9.13 -1.99
C ALA A 440 29.99 -8.40 -1.49
N GLY A 441 28.83 -9.03 -1.65
CA GLY A 441 27.54 -8.51 -1.18
C GLY A 441 27.25 -8.73 0.30
N SER A 442 28.09 -9.49 1.03
CA SER A 442 27.97 -9.58 2.49
C SER A 442 28.15 -8.18 3.09
N PRO A 443 27.22 -7.71 3.95
CA PRO A 443 27.34 -6.39 4.55
C PRO A 443 28.54 -6.44 5.51
N THR A 444 29.74 -6.13 5.02
CA THR A 444 30.71 -5.49 5.87
C THR A 444 29.99 -4.26 6.41
N MET A 445 29.92 -4.14 7.73
CA MET A 445 29.44 -2.93 8.42
C MET A 445 30.28 -1.75 7.93
N ASN A 446 29.97 -1.28 6.71
CA ASN A 446 30.54 -0.06 6.21
C ASN A 446 29.91 1.08 7.00
N HIS A 447 30.72 1.81 7.72
CA HIS A 447 30.42 3.14 8.16
C HIS A 447 29.61 3.84 7.09
N GLU A 448 28.28 3.99 7.32
CA GLU A 448 27.46 4.87 6.47
C GLU A 448 28.19 6.20 6.46
N SER A 449 28.65 6.62 5.29
CA SER A 449 29.43 7.84 5.21
C SER A 449 28.61 8.97 5.83
N LEU A 450 29.19 9.76 6.70
CA LEU A 450 28.55 10.90 7.39
C LEU A 450 27.84 11.81 6.38
N TRP A 451 28.37 11.90 5.16
CA TRP A 451 27.76 12.57 4.02
C TRP A 451 26.39 12.00 3.65
N LYS A 452 26.25 10.68 3.51
CA LYS A 452 24.99 10.02 3.17
C LYS A 452 23.94 10.28 4.24
N LYS A 453 24.30 10.15 5.53
CA LYS A 453 23.39 10.46 6.65
C LYS A 453 22.94 11.91 6.64
N LEU A 454 23.86 12.84 6.42
CA LEU A 454 23.56 14.27 6.37
C LEU A 454 22.66 14.62 5.19
N ILE A 455 23.02 14.20 3.96
CA ILE A 455 22.25 14.52 2.75
C ILE A 455 20.82 13.97 2.83
N VAL A 456 20.65 12.69 3.20
CA VAL A 456 19.32 12.07 3.36
C VAL A 456 18.48 12.85 4.39
N ALA A 457 19.07 13.25 5.52
CA ALA A 457 18.37 14.05 6.52
C ALA A 457 17.99 15.45 6.00
N LEU A 458 18.87 16.11 5.25
CA LEU A 458 18.62 17.43 4.68
C LEU A 458 17.53 17.38 3.59
N VAL A 459 17.60 16.41 2.68
CA VAL A 459 16.58 16.21 1.62
C VAL A 459 15.22 15.94 2.25
N ARG A 460 15.14 14.99 3.19
CA ARG A 460 13.88 14.69 3.89
C ARG A 460 13.28 15.92 4.56
N ILE A 461 14.07 16.71 5.28
CA ILE A 461 13.63 17.94 5.93
C ILE A 461 13.11 18.93 4.89
N THR A 462 13.87 19.18 3.83
CA THR A 462 13.50 20.14 2.79
C THR A 462 12.19 19.71 2.11
N VAL A 463 12.05 18.43 1.72
CA VAL A 463 10.83 17.92 1.06
C VAL A 463 9.62 18.04 1.98
N VAL A 464 9.70 17.56 3.23
CA VAL A 464 8.55 17.58 4.16
C VAL A 464 8.08 19.01 4.41
N TYR A 465 8.98 19.92 4.75
CA TYR A 465 8.57 21.30 5.04
C TYR A 465 8.16 22.09 3.80
N SER A 466 8.71 21.77 2.60
CA SER A 466 8.24 22.36 1.34
C SER A 466 6.81 21.92 1.01
N VAL A 467 6.48 20.64 1.17
CA VAL A 467 5.12 20.13 0.94
C VAL A 467 4.11 20.81 1.87
N VAL A 468 4.43 20.94 3.17
CA VAL A 468 3.57 21.66 4.11
C VAL A 468 3.43 23.14 3.71
N SER A 469 4.53 23.79 3.29
CA SER A 469 4.51 25.18 2.83
C SER A 469 3.63 25.36 1.58
N ILE A 470 3.71 24.46 0.59
CA ILE A 470 2.84 24.48 -0.59
C ILE A 470 1.36 24.35 -0.17
N ALA A 471 1.04 23.41 0.74
CA ALA A 471 -0.32 23.24 1.22
C ALA A 471 -0.86 24.48 1.93
N VAL A 472 -0.07 25.11 2.78
CA VAL A 472 -0.44 26.36 3.46
C VAL A 472 -0.70 27.46 2.44
N VAL A 473 0.16 27.62 1.44
CA VAL A 473 -0.01 28.60 0.36
C VAL A 473 -1.27 28.32 -0.44
N ALA A 474 -1.46 27.09 -0.90
CA ALA A 474 -2.63 26.70 -1.70
C ALA A 474 -3.94 26.95 -0.94
N LEU A 475 -4.01 26.55 0.33
CA LEU A 475 -5.18 26.78 1.18
C LEU A 475 -5.43 28.28 1.39
N ALA A 476 -4.38 29.04 1.63
CA ALA A 476 -4.49 30.48 1.84
C ALA A 476 -4.97 31.21 0.58
N PHE A 477 -4.41 30.88 -0.59
CA PHE A 477 -4.87 31.50 -1.85
C PHE A 477 -6.30 31.14 -2.21
N ARG A 478 -6.76 29.91 -1.86
CA ARG A 478 -8.12 29.44 -2.19
C ARG A 478 -9.20 29.94 -1.21
N LEU A 479 -8.88 30.08 0.08
CA LEU A 479 -9.85 30.42 1.11
C LEU A 479 -9.58 31.81 1.73
N LEU A 480 -8.37 32.08 2.18
CA LEU A 480 -8.04 33.28 2.96
C LEU A 480 -8.01 34.53 2.08
N VAL A 481 -7.41 34.46 0.89
CA VAL A 481 -7.26 35.61 0.00
C VAL A 481 -8.62 36.13 -0.51
N PRO A 482 -9.56 35.27 -1.01
CA PRO A 482 -10.89 35.73 -1.39
C PRO A 482 -11.64 36.38 -0.22
N LEU A 483 -11.64 35.71 0.95
CA LEU A 483 -12.36 36.17 2.15
C LEU A 483 -11.83 37.52 2.64
N LEU A 484 -10.50 37.73 2.63
CA LEU A 484 -9.92 39.01 3.05
C LEU A 484 -10.08 40.11 1.99
N ARG A 485 -10.20 39.77 0.71
CA ARG A 485 -10.54 40.76 -0.35
C ARG A 485 -11.98 41.26 -0.25
N GLU A 486 -12.90 40.38 0.17
CA GLU A 486 -14.29 40.78 0.42
C GLU A 486 -14.43 41.62 1.70
N ALA A 487 -13.71 41.26 2.78
CA ALA A 487 -13.75 41.96 4.06
C ALA A 487 -12.99 43.29 4.05
N LEU A 488 -11.90 43.41 3.32
CA LEU A 488 -11.00 44.59 3.28
C LEU A 488 -10.73 44.95 1.82
N PRO A 489 -11.47 45.90 1.23
CA PRO A 489 -11.29 46.27 -0.16
C PRO A 489 -9.95 46.97 -0.43
N GLY A 490 -9.38 46.73 -1.63
CA GLY A 490 -8.17 47.37 -2.11
C GLY A 490 -6.86 46.75 -1.58
N ILE A 491 -5.86 47.59 -1.35
CA ILE A 491 -4.49 47.17 -0.99
C ILE A 491 -4.40 46.54 0.40
N TRP A 492 -5.30 46.94 1.31
CA TRP A 492 -5.31 46.47 2.69
C TRP A 492 -5.63 44.95 2.79
N GLY A 493 -6.55 44.45 1.98
CA GLY A 493 -6.83 43.02 1.91
C GLY A 493 -5.65 42.18 1.39
N GLN A 494 -4.90 42.71 0.42
CA GLN A 494 -3.69 42.07 -0.09
C GLN A 494 -2.57 42.06 0.95
N LEU A 495 -2.34 43.18 1.67
CA LEU A 495 -1.35 43.30 2.74
C LEU A 495 -1.66 42.36 3.91
N ALA A 496 -2.93 42.34 4.36
CA ALA A 496 -3.37 41.43 5.42
C ALA A 496 -3.15 39.97 5.03
N SER A 497 -3.52 39.59 3.79
CA SER A 497 -3.29 38.26 3.24
C SER A 497 -1.81 37.90 3.24
N ALA A 498 -0.94 38.79 2.73
CA ALA A 498 0.50 38.55 2.69
C ALA A 498 1.10 38.34 4.07
N VAL A 499 0.75 39.19 5.04
CA VAL A 499 1.25 39.10 6.42
C VAL A 499 0.84 37.78 7.08
N ILE A 500 -0.44 37.40 6.96
CA ILE A 500 -0.95 36.17 7.56
C ILE A 500 -0.30 34.96 6.93
N ILE A 501 -0.22 34.89 5.59
CA ILE A 501 0.42 33.79 4.87
C ILE A 501 1.90 33.65 5.26
N ILE A 502 2.64 34.74 5.28
CA ILE A 502 4.06 34.75 5.63
C ILE A 502 4.28 34.35 7.09
N LEU A 503 3.44 34.80 8.02
CA LEU A 503 3.50 34.38 9.43
C LEU A 503 3.23 32.89 9.59
N CYS A 504 2.26 32.33 8.87
CA CYS A 504 1.99 30.89 8.87
C CYS A 504 3.13 30.07 8.26
N LEU A 505 3.79 30.59 7.21
CA LEU A 505 4.93 29.94 6.56
C LEU A 505 6.23 30.05 7.36
N ALA A 506 6.41 31.12 8.11
CA ALA A 506 7.67 31.47 8.75
C ALA A 506 8.33 30.32 9.56
N PRO A 507 7.63 29.54 10.40
CA PRO A 507 8.25 28.44 11.14
C PRO A 507 8.75 27.32 10.23
N PHE A 508 8.05 27.03 9.13
CA PHE A 508 8.42 26.00 8.16
C PHE A 508 9.61 26.44 7.30
N LEU A 509 9.59 27.65 6.77
CA LEU A 509 10.71 28.21 5.99
C LEU A 509 11.97 28.33 6.83
N ARG A 510 11.86 28.74 8.09
CA ARG A 510 12.98 28.74 9.02
C ARG A 510 13.55 27.34 9.22
N ALA A 511 12.71 26.33 9.37
CA ALA A 511 13.16 24.94 9.50
C ALA A 511 13.91 24.47 8.24
N ILE A 512 13.44 24.82 7.04
CA ILE A 512 14.16 24.56 5.79
C ILE A 512 15.57 25.17 5.83
N MET A 513 15.72 26.43 6.22
CA MET A 513 16.99 27.14 6.15
C MET A 513 18.03 26.68 7.19
N ILE A 514 17.62 26.45 8.44
CA ILE A 514 18.57 26.39 9.57
C ILE A 514 18.72 24.98 10.14
N LYS A 515 17.71 24.13 10.03
CA LYS A 515 17.71 22.82 10.67
C LYS A 515 18.89 21.96 10.21
N LYS A 516 19.55 21.27 11.15
CA LYS A 516 20.74 20.41 10.91
C LYS A 516 22.04 21.17 10.53
N ASN A 517 22.05 22.48 10.38
CA ASN A 517 23.28 23.23 10.11
C ASN A 517 24.31 23.20 11.28
N HIS A 518 23.86 22.81 12.48
CA HIS A 518 24.69 22.60 13.68
C HIS A 518 24.60 21.14 14.20
N SER A 519 24.25 20.18 13.36
CA SER A 519 24.25 18.77 13.74
C SER A 519 25.67 18.24 13.91
N VAL A 520 25.81 17.13 14.64
CA VAL A 520 27.12 16.51 14.85
C VAL A 520 27.75 16.13 13.51
N GLU A 521 26.97 15.57 12.59
CA GLU A 521 27.41 15.17 11.24
C GLU A 521 27.93 16.38 10.44
N PHE A 522 27.19 17.51 10.47
CA PHE A 522 27.57 18.73 9.76
C PHE A 522 28.86 19.33 10.34
N THR A 523 28.97 19.41 11.65
CA THR A 523 30.14 20.00 12.33
C THR A 523 31.39 19.12 12.19
N THR A 524 31.22 17.80 12.20
CA THR A 524 32.32 16.85 11.96
C THR A 524 32.87 17.01 10.55
N LEU A 525 32.00 16.96 9.52
CA LEU A 525 32.39 17.15 8.12
C LEU A 525 33.02 18.53 7.86
N TRP A 526 32.53 19.56 8.54
CA TRP A 526 33.11 20.93 8.44
C TRP A 526 34.52 21.01 8.96
N LYS A 527 34.84 20.28 10.05
CA LYS A 527 36.15 20.27 10.70
C LYS A 527 37.15 19.32 10.02
N GLU A 528 36.65 18.23 9.40
CA GLU A 528 37.45 17.16 8.85
C GLU A 528 38.30 17.61 7.66
N SER A 529 37.74 18.40 6.73
CA SER A 529 38.47 18.88 5.55
C SER A 529 37.98 20.22 5.04
N ARG A 530 38.91 21.04 4.53
CA ARG A 530 38.59 22.29 3.83
C ARG A 530 37.77 22.06 2.54
N THR A 531 38.00 20.95 1.87
CA THR A 531 37.27 20.58 0.63
C THR A 531 35.77 20.30 0.87
N ASN A 532 35.40 19.84 2.07
CA ASN A 532 34.01 19.59 2.47
C ASN A 532 33.20 20.88 2.70
N ARG A 533 33.86 22.02 2.91
CA ARG A 533 33.18 23.29 3.25
C ARG A 533 32.36 23.83 2.10
N ALA A 534 32.86 23.79 0.87
CA ALA A 534 32.15 24.32 -0.30
C ALA A 534 30.83 23.54 -0.60
N PRO A 535 30.82 22.19 -0.65
CA PRO A 535 29.58 21.43 -0.78
C PRO A 535 28.60 21.66 0.37
N LEU A 536 29.08 21.79 1.62
CA LEU A 536 28.22 22.05 2.78
C LEU A 536 27.56 23.44 2.67
N VAL A 537 28.31 24.48 2.29
CA VAL A 537 27.76 25.81 2.03
C VAL A 537 26.75 25.76 0.88
N ALA A 538 27.03 25.04 -0.19
CA ALA A 538 26.10 24.88 -1.31
C ALA A 538 24.75 24.27 -0.88
N THR A 539 24.75 23.28 0.03
CA THR A 539 23.49 22.72 0.57
C THR A 539 22.71 23.75 1.38
N VAL A 540 23.37 24.60 2.14
CA VAL A 540 22.71 25.67 2.92
C VAL A 540 22.14 26.74 1.98
N VAL A 541 22.91 27.17 0.98
CA VAL A 541 22.46 28.16 -0.02
C VAL A 541 21.26 27.64 -0.80
N LEU A 542 21.29 26.39 -1.27
CA LEU A 542 20.17 25.76 -1.99
C LEU A 542 18.87 25.80 -1.16
N ARG A 543 18.97 25.51 0.14
CA ARG A 543 17.81 25.52 1.05
C ARG A 543 17.28 26.93 1.30
N ILE A 544 18.17 27.92 1.37
CA ILE A 544 17.77 29.33 1.44
C ILE A 544 17.08 29.76 0.15
N LEU A 545 17.55 29.32 -1.02
CA LEU A 545 16.91 29.61 -2.30
C LEU A 545 15.51 28.99 -2.40
N VAL A 546 15.33 27.76 -1.91
CA VAL A 546 14.00 27.15 -1.81
C VAL A 546 13.05 27.97 -0.94
N ALA A 547 13.50 28.40 0.23
CA ALA A 547 12.70 29.26 1.12
C ALA A 547 12.39 30.63 0.49
N ALA A 548 13.36 31.23 -0.23
CA ALA A 548 13.17 32.46 -0.98
C ALA A 548 12.10 32.31 -2.05
N GLY A 549 12.10 31.19 -2.78
CA GLY A 549 11.10 30.89 -3.80
C GLY A 549 9.66 30.96 -3.26
N PHE A 550 9.40 30.43 -2.06
CA PHE A 550 8.09 30.52 -1.43
C PHE A 550 7.68 31.96 -1.12
N VAL A 551 8.59 32.77 -0.58
CA VAL A 551 8.30 34.17 -0.25
C VAL A 551 8.07 34.98 -1.53
N ILE A 552 8.90 34.78 -2.56
CA ILE A 552 8.75 35.42 -3.88
C ILE A 552 7.42 35.05 -4.52
N PHE A 553 7.03 33.76 -4.47
CA PHE A 553 5.76 33.29 -5.00
C PHE A 553 4.55 33.94 -4.33
N VAL A 554 4.54 34.02 -3.00
CA VAL A 554 3.45 34.64 -2.23
C VAL A 554 3.35 36.14 -2.54
N ILE A 555 4.47 36.86 -2.53
CA ILE A 555 4.48 38.30 -2.78
C ILE A 555 4.11 38.59 -4.24
N GLY A 556 4.72 37.89 -5.21
CA GLY A 556 4.45 38.05 -6.63
C GLY A 556 3.01 37.70 -7.03
N GLY A 557 2.39 36.71 -6.36
CA GLY A 557 0.99 36.33 -6.58
C GLY A 557 -0.02 37.32 -6.00
N LEU A 558 0.33 38.08 -4.98
CA LEU A 558 -0.55 39.06 -4.34
C LEU A 558 -0.36 40.48 -4.88
N PHE A 559 0.87 40.86 -5.26
CA PHE A 559 1.23 42.20 -5.67
C PHE A 559 1.87 42.23 -7.07
N LYS A 560 1.45 43.20 -7.88
CA LYS A 560 2.10 43.48 -9.18
C LYS A 560 3.30 44.42 -8.97
N MET A 561 4.39 43.88 -8.40
CA MET A 561 5.60 44.65 -8.11
C MET A 561 6.73 44.32 -9.10
N SER A 562 7.70 45.22 -9.23
CA SER A 562 8.92 44.92 -10.01
C SER A 562 9.73 43.79 -9.36
N VAL A 563 10.37 42.94 -10.17
CA VAL A 563 11.14 41.77 -9.72
C VAL A 563 12.18 42.14 -8.68
N GLY A 564 12.88 43.27 -8.85
CA GLY A 564 13.90 43.74 -7.91
C GLY A 564 13.33 44.06 -6.52
N LEU A 565 12.14 44.66 -6.45
CA LEU A 565 11.49 45.03 -5.19
C LEU A 565 10.97 43.77 -4.47
N VAL A 566 10.42 42.81 -5.20
CA VAL A 566 10.01 41.49 -4.65
C VAL A 566 11.21 40.73 -4.07
N LEU A 567 12.34 40.73 -4.77
CA LEU A 567 13.58 40.11 -4.29
C LEU A 567 14.10 40.81 -3.02
N GLY A 568 14.14 42.15 -2.98
CA GLY A 568 14.55 42.91 -1.80
C GLY A 568 13.72 42.63 -0.57
N VAL A 569 12.38 42.62 -0.70
CA VAL A 569 11.44 42.28 0.39
C VAL A 569 11.61 40.82 0.82
N ALA A 570 11.78 39.88 -0.12
CA ALA A 570 12.02 38.50 0.20
C ALA A 570 13.27 38.26 1.02
N VAL A 571 14.41 38.90 0.65
CA VAL A 571 15.67 38.82 1.39
C VAL A 571 15.51 39.41 2.79
N LEU A 572 14.86 40.57 2.94
CA LEU A 572 14.61 41.19 4.24
C LEU A 572 13.78 40.26 5.15
N LEU A 573 12.69 39.69 4.64
CA LEU A 573 11.84 38.78 5.40
C LEU A 573 12.58 37.51 5.83
N LEU A 574 13.40 36.94 4.95
CA LEU A 574 14.20 35.76 5.28
C LEU A 574 15.22 36.04 6.39
N VAL A 575 15.89 37.20 6.35
CA VAL A 575 16.83 37.64 7.41
C VAL A 575 16.08 37.79 8.74
N LEU A 576 14.91 38.44 8.75
CA LEU A 576 14.09 38.60 9.94
C LEU A 576 13.61 37.24 10.50
N MET A 577 13.22 36.29 9.63
CA MET A 577 12.85 34.94 10.04
C MET A 577 14.01 34.18 10.69
N ILE A 578 15.23 34.34 10.18
CA ILE A 578 16.43 33.71 10.74
C ILE A 578 16.74 34.26 12.12
N MET A 579 16.67 35.59 12.31
CA MET A 579 17.03 36.27 13.55
C MET A 579 15.96 36.17 14.65
N SER A 580 14.70 35.89 14.32
CA SER A 580 13.60 35.86 15.28
C SER A 580 13.72 34.71 16.31
N ARG A 581 13.85 35.06 17.59
CA ARG A 581 13.86 34.11 18.72
C ARG A 581 12.49 33.40 18.89
N GLN A 582 11.38 34.10 18.61
CA GLN A 582 10.02 33.58 18.75
C GLN A 582 9.74 32.49 17.71
N LEU A 583 10.10 32.72 16.45
CA LEU A 583 10.02 31.72 15.40
C LEU A 583 10.92 30.51 15.67
N LYS A 584 12.07 30.69 16.31
CA LYS A 584 12.92 29.60 16.78
C LYS A 584 12.17 28.70 17.77
N ARG A 585 11.49 29.28 18.76
CA ARG A 585 10.69 28.51 19.74
C ARG A 585 9.54 27.77 19.08
N GLN A 586 8.80 28.41 18.17
CA GLN A 586 7.67 27.80 17.47
C GLN A 586 8.13 26.65 16.58
N SER A 587 9.19 26.82 15.79
CA SER A 587 9.74 25.77 14.95
C SER A 587 10.20 24.55 15.77
N ILE A 588 10.84 24.76 16.93
CA ILE A 588 11.24 23.68 17.84
C ILE A 588 10.01 23.00 18.46
N LEU A 589 8.98 23.76 18.83
CA LEU A 589 7.75 23.22 19.41
C LEU A 589 7.02 22.30 18.43
N ILE A 590 6.82 22.76 17.18
CA ILE A 590 6.19 21.97 16.12
C ILE A 590 6.95 20.67 15.89
N GLU A 591 8.28 20.77 15.82
CA GLU A 591 9.15 19.61 15.65
C GLU A 591 9.06 18.64 16.84
N ARG A 592 9.16 19.17 18.06
CA ARG A 592 9.06 18.34 19.28
C ARG A 592 7.74 17.59 19.34
N THR A 593 6.64 18.27 19.05
CA THR A 593 5.31 17.66 19.02
C THR A 593 5.22 16.57 17.95
N PHE A 594 5.74 16.82 16.74
CA PHE A 594 5.75 15.84 15.66
C PHE A 594 6.58 14.60 16.02
N PHE A 595 7.81 14.77 16.53
CA PHE A 595 8.65 13.65 16.93
C PHE A 595 8.15 12.93 18.20
N GLN A 596 7.54 13.64 19.14
CA GLN A 596 6.89 13.01 20.28
C GLN A 596 5.73 12.14 19.84
N ASN A 597 4.90 12.61 18.91
CA ASN A 597 3.81 11.82 18.33
C ASN A 597 4.34 10.58 17.59
N LEU A 598 5.39 10.74 16.79
CA LEU A 598 6.01 9.63 16.04
C LEU A 598 6.68 8.58 16.94
N ARG A 599 7.19 8.97 18.12
CA ARG A 599 7.85 8.07 19.09
C ARG A 599 6.95 7.65 20.25
N TYR A 600 5.71 8.12 20.30
CA TYR A 600 4.85 7.94 21.45
C TYR A 600 4.55 6.45 21.73
N ARG A 601 4.41 5.65 20.71
CA ARG A 601 4.26 4.19 20.81
C ARG A 601 5.46 3.54 21.50
N ASP A 602 6.70 3.90 21.10
CA ASP A 602 7.93 3.33 21.69
C ASP A 602 8.11 3.71 23.15
N MET A 603 7.86 4.98 23.49
CA MET A 603 7.98 5.47 24.87
C MET A 603 6.95 4.81 25.80
N ARG A 604 5.76 4.48 25.28
CA ARG A 604 4.73 3.79 26.05
C ARG A 604 5.08 2.32 26.29
N ALA A 605 5.54 1.62 25.26
CA ALA A 605 6.00 0.23 25.37
C ALA A 605 7.17 0.11 26.37
N GLU A 606 8.10 1.05 26.34
CA GLU A 606 9.22 1.11 27.28
C GLU A 606 8.77 1.41 28.72
N TYR A 607 7.76 2.28 28.90
CA TYR A 607 7.21 2.63 30.23
C TYR A 607 6.36 1.50 30.85
N LEU A 608 5.66 0.71 30.01
CA LEU A 608 4.85 -0.42 30.46
C LEU A 608 5.65 -1.71 30.65
N GLY A 609 6.96 -1.71 30.37
CA GLY A 609 7.81 -2.89 30.47
C GLY A 609 7.47 -3.99 29.45
N GLU A 610 6.69 -3.65 28.41
CA GLU A 610 6.37 -4.56 27.33
C GLU A 610 7.63 -4.81 26.47
N LYS A 611 7.99 -6.10 26.28
CA LYS A 611 9.11 -6.46 25.40
C LYS A 611 8.89 -5.83 24.02
N LYS A 612 9.91 -5.13 23.51
CA LYS A 612 9.90 -4.66 22.12
C LYS A 612 9.54 -5.85 21.23
N PRO A 613 8.56 -5.73 20.34
CA PRO A 613 8.35 -6.76 19.34
C PRO A 613 9.63 -6.85 18.48
N GLU A 614 10.26 -8.04 18.52
CA GLU A 614 11.46 -8.38 17.72
C GLU A 614 11.18 -8.41 16.23
#